data_684506858da68f57c2fbe3d3713c1780
#
_entry.id   684506858da68f57c2fbe3d3713c1780
#
_cell.length_a   1.000
_cell.length_b   1.000
_cell.length_c   1.000
_cell.angle_alpha   90.00
_cell.angle_beta   90.00
_cell.angle_gamma   90.00
#
_symmetry.space_group_name_H-M   'P 1'
#
loop_
_entity.id
_entity.type
_entity.pdbx_description
1 polymer ?
#
loop_
_entity_poly.entity_id
_entity_poly.type
_entity_poly.pdbx_seq_one_letter_code
_entity_poly.pdbx_strand_id
1 'polypeptide(L)'
;AMTGMRTYFSAYSPIKESKKGLPAAIWSAGSGKFGAKLKWTGLEDLVIERRSAQPIYILIRETENGPEVTLKPADHLLGLTTHEKIMALQEKYDDAHFAAIGPAGENWQNVYAGAVALSTENQLKSKQDKVRFAGRGGMGSLMGYKNVLALVAQSRDKLGRTPEPVKKANINVIKGGGSARLQPIKRGGGGGTWAAYDVLQAFHAVPVNNFRPQGNDLPEKLFRTTVEQQYEIKSEACYRCGITCHNNIHERNADGSAGKFLAKFDYEPLNLLGTNLGLHEAAQAAALIHLCDNYGMDAITTGVTVSYVLSNNQRHPEKPLLNGAHFGDFDKIHDLVKRAGLGQLPEIGHGVKRLSESIGETDYAYHVKGLELPAYQPETNPGYAWAIAGGHMSMGTYGMLAREGKTDLGSWIDAITRDKLQIVGFDMIGLCKFFDIVNGIGTDMVVDCLAAEHGLKVTREELQAAVKRAFLRGLVLEQRQGYGKQEYCLPAEVTAQPNRNITLPDLTTPE
;
A
#
# COMPACT_ATOMS: atom_id res chain seq x y z
N ALA A 1 22.26 -7.40 4.18
CA ALA A 1 20.79 -7.32 4.23
C ALA A 1 20.16 -7.85 2.93
N MET A 2 18.99 -8.45 3.05
CA MET A 2 18.23 -8.97 1.90
C MET A 2 17.56 -7.84 1.12
N THR A 3 17.46 -7.97 -0.19
CA THR A 3 16.68 -7.07 -1.05
C THR A 3 15.20 -7.11 -0.64
N GLY A 4 14.58 -5.95 -0.54
CA GLY A 4 13.14 -5.86 -0.27
C GLY A 4 12.72 -5.76 1.19
N MET A 5 13.63 -5.46 2.12
CA MET A 5 13.29 -5.27 3.55
C MET A 5 12.15 -4.28 3.77
N ARG A 6 11.30 -4.58 4.76
CA ARG A 6 10.13 -3.77 5.15
C ARG A 6 10.10 -3.51 6.66
N THR A 7 9.46 -2.40 7.02
CA THR A 7 8.98 -2.13 8.38
C THR A 7 7.49 -2.44 8.43
N TYR A 8 7.06 -3.22 9.41
CA TYR A 8 5.67 -3.63 9.56
C TYR A 8 5.03 -2.88 10.74
N PHE A 9 3.80 -2.44 10.51
CA PHE A 9 2.90 -1.92 11.52
C PHE A 9 1.69 -2.84 11.58
N SER A 10 1.35 -3.37 12.73
CA SER A 10 0.23 -4.30 12.90
C SER A 10 -0.62 -3.93 14.10
N ALA A 11 -1.93 -3.99 13.92
CA ALA A 11 -2.92 -3.72 14.95
C ALA A 11 -4.32 -4.16 14.49
N TYR A 12 -5.32 -3.95 15.32
CA TYR A 12 -6.72 -3.94 14.86
C TYR A 12 -6.98 -2.68 14.05
N SER A 13 -7.52 -2.86 12.84
CA SER A 13 -7.74 -1.78 11.88
C SER A 13 -8.95 -0.93 12.25
N PRO A 14 -8.87 0.40 12.21
CA PRO A 14 -10.06 1.24 12.33
C PRO A 14 -10.95 1.22 11.10
N ILE A 15 -10.43 0.84 9.93
CA ILE A 15 -11.17 0.82 8.67
C ILE A 15 -11.73 -0.58 8.33
N LYS A 16 -11.00 -1.64 8.65
CA LYS A 16 -11.44 -3.01 8.42
C LYS A 16 -12.38 -3.47 9.53
N GLU A 17 -13.62 -3.76 9.19
CA GLU A 17 -14.62 -4.21 10.16
C GLU A 17 -15.58 -5.25 9.60
N SER A 18 -16.10 -6.11 10.48
CA SER A 18 -17.18 -7.04 10.18
C SER A 18 -18.52 -6.33 10.01
N LYS A 19 -19.54 -7.05 9.54
CA LYS A 19 -20.94 -6.57 9.55
C LYS A 19 -21.46 -6.24 10.95
N LYS A 20 -20.81 -6.73 12.01
CA LYS A 20 -21.11 -6.41 13.40
C LYS A 20 -20.39 -5.16 13.92
N GLY A 21 -19.65 -4.46 13.08
CA GLY A 21 -18.87 -3.28 13.46
C GLY A 21 -17.61 -3.60 14.29
N LEU A 22 -17.14 -4.86 14.32
CA LEU A 22 -15.95 -5.25 15.06
C LEU A 22 -14.72 -5.20 14.17
N PRO A 23 -13.59 -4.61 14.63
CA PRO A 23 -12.37 -4.50 13.85
C PRO A 23 -11.66 -5.83 13.70
N ALA A 24 -10.86 -6.01 12.67
CA ALA A 24 -9.97 -7.16 12.54
C ALA A 24 -8.50 -6.76 12.48
N ALA A 25 -7.64 -7.70 12.85
CA ALA A 25 -6.22 -7.53 12.74
C ALA A 25 -5.81 -7.33 11.27
N ILE A 26 -4.86 -6.43 11.07
CA ILE A 26 -4.23 -6.15 9.79
C ILE A 26 -2.78 -5.77 10.04
N TRP A 27 -1.95 -5.91 9.02
CA TRP A 27 -0.62 -5.32 9.00
C TRP A 27 -0.44 -4.43 7.78
N SER A 28 0.45 -3.46 7.90
CA SER A 28 0.83 -2.56 6.83
C SER A 28 2.34 -2.48 6.75
N ALA A 29 2.88 -2.57 5.55
CA ALA A 29 4.31 -2.63 5.32
C ALA A 29 4.81 -1.40 4.57
N GLY A 30 5.82 -0.74 5.11
CA GLY A 30 6.50 0.37 4.45
C GLY A 30 7.97 0.08 4.22
N SER A 31 8.54 0.70 3.19
CA SER A 31 9.99 0.68 2.95
C SER A 31 10.66 1.91 3.56
N GLY A 32 11.96 2.03 3.40
CA GLY A 32 12.76 3.09 4.00
C GLY A 32 13.83 2.50 4.91
N LYS A 33 14.54 3.36 5.62
CA LYS A 33 15.64 2.92 6.51
C LYS A 33 15.23 2.89 7.99
N PHE A 34 14.00 3.32 8.31
CA PHE A 34 13.51 3.41 9.70
C PHE A 34 13.61 2.07 10.43
N GLY A 35 13.12 0.96 9.82
CA GLY A 35 13.20 -0.36 10.46
C GLY A 35 14.63 -0.83 10.71
N ALA A 36 15.58 -0.53 9.79
CA ALA A 36 16.98 -0.83 10.01
C ALA A 36 17.55 -0.02 11.19
N LYS A 37 17.24 1.27 11.27
CA LYS A 37 17.65 2.13 12.39
C LYS A 37 17.07 1.64 13.71
N LEU A 38 15.79 1.27 13.74
CA LEU A 38 15.13 0.69 14.91
C LEU A 38 15.86 -0.56 15.39
N LYS A 39 16.13 -1.51 14.48
CA LYS A 39 16.89 -2.72 14.83
C LYS A 39 18.29 -2.41 15.34
N TRP A 40 18.95 -1.40 14.79
CA TRP A 40 20.31 -1.02 15.22
C TRP A 40 20.34 -0.33 16.59
N THR A 41 19.21 0.19 17.08
CA THR A 41 19.13 0.63 18.49
C THR A 41 19.17 -0.55 19.48
N GLY A 42 18.91 -1.76 19.02
CA GLY A 42 18.81 -2.97 19.84
C GLY A 42 17.37 -3.47 20.04
N LEU A 43 16.38 -2.79 19.44
CA LEU A 43 14.97 -3.21 19.46
C LEU A 43 14.61 -3.95 18.18
N GLU A 44 13.98 -5.11 18.32
CA GLU A 44 13.37 -5.82 17.18
C GLU A 44 11.89 -5.41 17.00
N ASP A 45 11.17 -5.27 18.11
CA ASP A 45 9.76 -4.91 18.15
C ASP A 45 9.52 -3.72 19.07
N LEU A 46 8.54 -2.88 18.72
CA LEU A 46 8.04 -1.79 19.56
C LEU A 46 6.53 -1.94 19.72
N VAL A 47 6.07 -2.23 20.93
CA VAL A 47 4.66 -2.29 21.28
C VAL A 47 4.22 -0.99 21.91
N ILE A 48 3.21 -0.32 21.31
CA ILE A 48 2.66 0.93 21.82
C ILE A 48 1.27 0.65 22.40
N GLU A 49 1.18 0.60 23.70
CA GLU A 49 -0.06 0.41 24.43
C GLU A 49 -0.59 1.75 24.98
N ARG A 50 -1.90 1.76 25.32
CA ARG A 50 -2.59 2.92 25.89
C ARG A 50 -2.54 4.17 24.98
N ARG A 51 -2.88 5.31 25.52
CA ARG A 51 -2.97 6.62 24.86
C ARG A 51 -2.28 7.67 25.71
N SER A 52 -1.48 8.54 25.11
CA SER A 52 -0.97 9.74 25.78
C SER A 52 -2.05 10.78 25.98
N ALA A 53 -1.99 11.52 27.08
CA ALA A 53 -2.91 12.66 27.31
C ALA A 53 -2.60 13.84 26.38
N GLN A 54 -1.34 14.01 26.00
CA GLN A 54 -0.88 15.10 25.13
C GLN A 54 -0.17 14.51 23.90
N PRO A 55 -0.07 15.27 22.79
CA PRO A 55 0.69 14.87 21.62
C PRO A 55 2.15 14.61 21.94
N ILE A 56 2.67 13.46 21.53
CA ILE A 56 4.04 13.05 21.73
C ILE A 56 4.67 12.50 20.44
N TYR A 57 5.99 12.47 20.41
CA TYR A 57 6.74 11.53 19.59
C TYR A 57 7.61 10.63 20.46
N ILE A 58 7.90 9.43 19.98
CA ILE A 58 8.70 8.45 20.71
C ILE A 58 10.11 8.47 20.11
N LEU A 59 11.09 8.85 20.93
CA LEU A 59 12.50 8.79 20.59
C LEU A 59 13.08 7.46 21.09
N ILE A 60 13.62 6.68 20.17
CA ILE A 60 14.32 5.42 20.41
C ILE A 60 15.78 5.65 20.01
N ARG A 61 16.66 5.61 21.00
CA ARG A 61 18.09 5.92 20.83
C ARG A 61 18.96 4.73 21.20
N GLU A 62 20.00 4.50 20.41
CA GLU A 62 21.10 3.63 20.81
C GLU A 62 21.94 4.29 21.91
N THR A 63 22.20 3.56 22.98
CA THR A 63 23.15 3.97 24.04
C THR A 63 24.15 2.83 24.32
N GLU A 64 25.19 3.12 25.10
CA GLU A 64 26.17 2.10 25.53
C GLU A 64 25.51 0.99 26.36
N ASN A 65 24.41 1.31 27.05
CA ASN A 65 23.67 0.38 27.91
C ASN A 65 22.47 -0.29 27.21
N GLY A 66 22.36 -0.17 25.87
CA GLY A 66 21.23 -0.69 25.09
C GLY A 66 20.27 0.41 24.63
N PRO A 67 19.07 0.04 24.14
CA PRO A 67 18.08 1.00 23.66
C PRO A 67 17.50 1.85 24.80
N GLU A 68 17.47 3.17 24.59
CA GLU A 68 16.72 4.11 25.42
C GLU A 68 15.46 4.55 24.69
N VAL A 69 14.30 4.47 25.35
CA VAL A 69 13.00 4.91 24.81
C VAL A 69 12.49 6.08 25.63
N THR A 70 12.28 7.23 24.99
CA THR A 70 11.84 8.46 25.66
C THR A 70 10.61 9.03 24.94
N LEU A 71 9.61 9.45 25.72
CA LEU A 71 8.45 10.19 25.22
C LEU A 71 8.77 11.69 25.24
N LYS A 72 8.57 12.36 24.13
CA LYS A 72 8.87 13.79 23.94
C LYS A 72 7.60 14.55 23.52
N PRO A 73 7.36 15.78 24.02
CA PRO A 73 6.24 16.62 23.58
C PRO A 73 6.30 16.89 22.07
N ALA A 74 5.15 16.84 21.42
CA ALA A 74 5.03 16.97 19.97
C ALA A 74 4.08 18.09 19.50
N ASP A 75 3.69 19.03 20.37
CA ASP A 75 2.76 20.11 20.03
C ASP A 75 3.24 20.93 18.82
N HIS A 76 4.53 21.13 18.68
CA HIS A 76 5.16 21.83 17.56
C HIS A 76 5.08 21.08 16.22
N LEU A 77 4.63 19.82 16.22
CA LEU A 77 4.46 19.01 15.02
C LEU A 77 3.00 18.95 14.56
N LEU A 78 2.05 19.44 15.38
CA LEU A 78 0.62 19.39 15.03
C LEU A 78 0.33 20.21 13.76
N GLY A 79 -0.51 19.65 12.90
CA GLY A 79 -0.96 20.27 11.65
C GLY A 79 0.08 20.24 10.51
N LEU A 80 1.33 19.90 10.78
CA LEU A 80 2.34 19.77 9.75
C LEU A 80 2.05 18.55 8.86
N THR A 81 2.42 18.65 7.58
CA THR A 81 2.39 17.51 6.64
C THR A 81 3.36 16.42 7.08
N THR A 82 3.24 15.23 6.49
CA THR A 82 4.18 14.12 6.74
C THR A 82 5.63 14.52 6.47
N HIS A 83 5.85 15.26 5.36
CA HIS A 83 7.18 15.73 4.99
C HIS A 83 7.71 16.78 5.97
N GLU A 84 6.92 17.80 6.30
CA GLU A 84 7.32 18.85 7.23
C GLU A 84 7.67 18.30 8.62
N LYS A 85 6.89 17.34 9.14
CA LYS A 85 7.21 16.66 10.41
C LYS A 85 8.57 15.95 10.36
N ILE A 86 8.82 15.21 9.28
CA ILE A 86 10.09 14.50 9.09
C ILE A 86 11.24 15.50 9.01
N MET A 87 11.08 16.61 8.30
CA MET A 87 12.12 17.65 8.20
C MET A 87 12.37 18.32 9.54
N ALA A 88 11.34 18.71 10.29
CA ALA A 88 11.48 19.29 11.64
C ALA A 88 12.20 18.35 12.62
N LEU A 89 11.92 17.05 12.53
CA LEU A 89 12.63 16.06 13.35
C LEU A 89 14.07 15.84 12.88
N GLN A 90 14.34 15.91 11.57
CA GLN A 90 15.68 15.78 11.03
C GLN A 90 16.62 16.94 11.48
N GLU A 91 16.10 18.13 11.61
CA GLU A 91 16.88 19.26 12.15
C GLU A 91 17.36 19.04 13.59
N LYS A 92 16.64 18.21 14.33
CA LYS A 92 16.91 17.93 15.75
C LYS A 92 17.72 16.65 15.98
N TYR A 93 17.65 15.67 15.08
CA TYR A 93 18.24 14.35 15.28
C TYR A 93 19.11 13.92 14.10
N ASP A 94 20.41 13.92 14.30
CA ASP A 94 21.37 13.34 13.38
C ASP A 94 21.36 11.81 13.47
N ASP A 95 21.81 11.13 12.40
CA ASP A 95 21.87 9.67 12.31
C ASP A 95 20.52 8.96 12.60
N ALA A 96 19.40 9.66 12.38
CA ALA A 96 18.06 9.15 12.64
C ALA A 96 17.26 8.92 11.36
N HIS A 97 16.27 8.03 11.48
CA HIS A 97 15.17 7.91 10.53
C HIS A 97 13.83 7.97 11.26
N PHE A 98 12.78 8.31 10.51
CA PHE A 98 11.53 8.78 11.08
C PHE A 98 10.35 7.97 10.50
N ALA A 99 9.35 7.72 11.37
CA ALA A 99 8.00 7.33 10.97
C ALA A 99 7.04 8.38 11.52
N ALA A 100 6.21 8.99 10.67
CA ALA A 100 5.35 10.10 11.08
C ALA A 100 3.95 9.97 10.47
N ILE A 101 2.95 10.52 11.17
CA ILE A 101 1.59 10.68 10.64
C ILE A 101 1.40 12.09 10.11
N GLY A 102 0.50 12.24 9.13
CA GLY A 102 0.07 13.54 8.64
C GLY A 102 -1.22 14.03 9.34
N PRO A 103 -1.79 15.15 8.85
CA PRO A 103 -3.07 15.68 9.34
C PRO A 103 -4.21 14.66 9.34
N ALA A 104 -4.26 13.74 8.38
CA ALA A 104 -5.26 12.67 8.33
C ALA A 104 -5.20 11.77 9.57
N GLY A 105 -3.99 11.38 10.00
CA GLY A 105 -3.82 10.59 11.21
C GLY A 105 -4.17 11.38 12.48
N GLU A 106 -3.86 12.67 12.54
CA GLU A 106 -4.23 13.55 13.67
C GLU A 106 -5.76 13.67 13.81
N ASN A 107 -6.46 13.73 12.69
CA ASN A 107 -7.93 13.77 12.62
C ASN A 107 -8.57 12.37 12.65
N TRP A 108 -8.00 11.44 13.40
CA TRP A 108 -8.37 10.02 13.46
C TRP A 108 -9.87 9.77 13.70
N GLN A 109 -10.59 10.69 14.32
CA GLN A 109 -12.05 10.57 14.54
C GLN A 109 -12.82 10.64 13.22
N ASN A 110 -12.34 11.41 12.27
CA ASN A 110 -12.97 11.67 10.99
C ASN A 110 -12.23 10.97 9.82
N VAL A 111 -11.04 10.40 10.07
CA VAL A 111 -10.23 9.72 9.04
C VAL A 111 -9.71 8.40 9.60
N TYR A 112 -10.27 7.29 9.11
CA TYR A 112 -9.84 5.95 9.50
C TYR A 112 -8.72 5.40 8.62
N ALA A 113 -8.52 6.00 7.45
CA ALA A 113 -7.53 5.59 6.45
C ALA A 113 -6.19 6.35 6.56
N GLY A 114 -5.83 6.83 7.76
CA GLY A 114 -4.54 7.47 7.97
C GLY A 114 -3.38 6.50 7.80
N ALA A 115 -2.35 6.95 7.07
CA ALA A 115 -1.14 6.20 6.76
C ALA A 115 0.04 6.64 7.64
N VAL A 116 1.09 5.80 7.71
CA VAL A 116 2.35 6.13 8.37
C VAL A 116 3.42 6.37 7.31
N ALA A 117 3.94 7.59 7.26
CA ALA A 117 5.04 7.98 6.40
C ALA A 117 6.38 7.53 6.99
N LEU A 118 7.26 6.99 6.16
CA LEU A 118 8.59 6.54 6.52
C LEU A 118 9.65 7.35 5.74
N SER A 119 10.60 7.94 6.43
CA SER A 119 11.66 8.70 5.80
C SER A 119 12.56 7.83 4.92
N THR A 120 13.04 8.40 3.82
CA THR A 120 14.03 7.79 2.93
C THR A 120 15.35 8.53 2.98
N GLU A 121 16.46 7.87 2.63
CA GLU A 121 17.75 8.55 2.53
C GLU A 121 17.73 9.66 1.47
N ASN A 122 16.99 9.44 0.37
CA ASN A 122 16.86 10.44 -0.69
C ASN A 122 16.07 11.66 -0.21
N GLN A 123 14.96 11.47 0.51
CA GLN A 123 14.22 12.57 1.14
C GLN A 123 15.10 13.40 2.05
N LEU A 124 15.81 12.73 3.00
CA LEU A 124 16.63 13.43 3.99
C LEU A 124 17.81 14.18 3.36
N LYS A 125 18.38 13.67 2.27
CA LYS A 125 19.47 14.33 1.51
C LYS A 125 18.97 15.46 0.61
N SER A 126 17.93 15.19 -0.17
CA SER A 126 17.44 16.14 -1.17
C SER A 126 16.48 17.18 -0.63
N LYS A 127 15.95 16.98 0.58
CA LYS A 127 14.88 17.79 1.19
C LYS A 127 13.59 17.83 0.36
N GLN A 128 13.43 16.92 -0.59
CA GLN A 128 12.23 16.78 -1.40
C GLN A 128 11.28 15.77 -0.74
N ASP A 129 9.98 15.94 -0.98
CA ASP A 129 8.92 15.10 -0.41
C ASP A 129 8.89 13.70 -1.06
N LYS A 130 9.90 12.88 -0.72
CA LYS A 130 10.10 11.52 -1.24
C LYS A 130 9.96 10.47 -0.16
N VAL A 131 8.88 10.53 0.58
CA VAL A 131 8.55 9.57 1.65
C VAL A 131 8.13 8.21 1.10
N ARG A 132 8.08 7.20 1.96
CA ARG A 132 7.45 5.91 1.74
C ARG A 132 6.35 5.72 2.77
N PHE A 133 5.38 4.85 2.48
CA PHE A 133 4.25 4.66 3.37
C PHE A 133 4.05 3.20 3.75
N ALA A 134 3.70 2.97 5.03
CA ALA A 134 2.85 1.90 5.47
C ALA A 134 1.43 2.44 5.31
N GLY A 135 0.86 2.26 4.10
CA GLY A 135 -0.26 3.07 3.62
C GLY A 135 -1.61 2.57 4.06
N ARG A 136 -1.80 1.25 4.19
CA ARG A 136 -3.11 0.65 4.32
C ARG A 136 -3.49 0.27 5.75
N GLY A 137 -4.80 0.10 5.99
CA GLY A 137 -5.33 -0.39 7.26
C GLY A 137 -5.42 0.61 8.39
N GLY A 138 -5.15 1.89 8.16
CA GLY A 138 -5.40 2.95 9.14
C GLY A 138 -4.38 3.03 10.29
N MET A 139 -3.15 2.55 10.09
CA MET A 139 -2.12 2.58 11.15
C MET A 139 -1.77 3.99 11.60
N GLY A 140 -1.83 4.98 10.68
CA GLY A 140 -1.64 6.40 11.01
C GLY A 140 -2.76 6.94 11.89
N SER A 141 -4.00 6.56 11.64
CA SER A 141 -5.14 6.95 12.48
C SER A 141 -5.04 6.34 13.88
N LEU A 142 -4.53 5.12 14.01
CA LEU A 142 -4.28 4.50 15.31
C LEU A 142 -3.16 5.21 16.09
N MET A 143 -2.10 5.63 15.41
CA MET A 143 -1.07 6.46 16.04
C MET A 143 -1.67 7.79 16.53
N GLY A 144 -2.49 8.44 15.71
CA GLY A 144 -3.21 9.65 16.08
C GLY A 144 -4.15 9.44 17.27
N TYR A 145 -4.94 8.36 17.28
CA TYR A 145 -5.74 7.97 18.44
C TYR A 145 -4.89 7.86 19.72
N LYS A 146 -3.68 7.35 19.62
CA LYS A 146 -2.75 7.24 20.75
C LYS A 146 -2.01 8.54 21.10
N ASN A 147 -2.26 9.64 20.37
CA ASN A 147 -1.52 10.90 20.42
C ASN A 147 -0.01 10.75 20.12
N VAL A 148 0.36 9.77 19.29
CA VAL A 148 1.75 9.55 18.86
C VAL A 148 1.91 10.09 17.44
N LEU A 149 2.52 11.27 17.30
CA LEU A 149 2.67 11.94 16.00
C LEU A 149 3.84 11.40 15.17
N ALA A 150 4.87 10.88 15.84
CA ALA A 150 6.04 10.30 15.17
C ALA A 150 6.80 9.31 16.03
N LEU A 151 7.62 8.49 15.37
CA LEU A 151 8.67 7.66 15.96
C LEU A 151 10.00 8.09 15.37
N VAL A 152 11.02 8.22 16.23
CA VAL A 152 12.38 8.57 15.84
C VAL A 152 13.31 7.41 16.23
N ALA A 153 13.94 6.78 15.26
CA ALA A 153 14.96 5.75 15.49
C ALA A 153 16.34 6.32 15.21
N GLN A 154 17.11 6.58 16.28
CA GLN A 154 18.43 7.17 16.23
C GLN A 154 19.51 6.15 16.61
N SER A 155 20.35 5.80 15.66
CA SER A 155 21.48 4.89 15.86
C SER A 155 22.55 5.11 14.80
N ARG A 156 23.79 4.74 15.07
CA ARG A 156 24.81 4.63 14.03
C ARG A 156 24.46 3.52 13.04
N ASP A 157 24.96 3.64 11.81
CA ASP A 157 24.79 2.58 10.83
C ASP A 157 25.67 1.37 11.17
N LYS A 158 25.05 0.22 11.43
CA LYS A 158 25.73 -1.05 11.73
C LYS A 158 25.67 -1.96 10.51
N LEU A 159 26.49 -1.68 9.51
CA LEU A 159 26.54 -2.44 8.27
C LEU A 159 27.61 -3.55 8.38
N GLY A 160 27.16 -4.76 8.66
CA GLY A 160 28.01 -5.94 8.57
C GLY A 160 28.25 -6.42 7.11
N ARG A 161 29.16 -7.36 6.95
CA ARG A 161 29.37 -8.07 5.68
C ARG A 161 28.12 -8.88 5.35
N THR A 162 27.57 -8.70 4.15
CA THR A 162 26.43 -9.50 3.69
C THR A 162 26.86 -10.97 3.50
N PRO A 163 26.20 -11.95 4.14
CA PRO A 163 26.49 -13.36 3.98
C PRO A 163 26.35 -13.82 2.52
N GLU A 164 27.11 -14.86 2.14
CA GLU A 164 27.12 -15.35 0.74
C GLU A 164 25.75 -15.83 0.23
N PRO A 165 24.95 -16.61 1.00
CA PRO A 165 23.59 -16.97 0.57
C PRO A 165 22.71 -15.75 0.27
N VAL A 166 22.78 -14.71 1.11
CA VAL A 166 22.03 -13.46 0.93
C VAL A 166 22.49 -12.69 -0.31
N LYS A 167 23.78 -12.67 -0.62
CA LYS A 167 24.28 -12.06 -1.87
C LYS A 167 23.75 -12.82 -3.09
N LYS A 168 23.79 -14.14 -3.07
CA LYS A 168 23.25 -14.99 -4.13
C LYS A 168 21.78 -14.74 -4.36
N ALA A 169 20.98 -14.71 -3.29
CA ALA A 169 19.54 -14.40 -3.34
C ALA A 169 19.28 -13.00 -3.93
N ASN A 170 20.02 -11.98 -3.49
CA ASN A 170 19.89 -10.61 -4.02
C ASN A 170 20.24 -10.55 -5.52
N ILE A 171 21.28 -11.24 -5.96
CA ILE A 171 21.67 -11.30 -7.39
C ILE A 171 20.56 -11.99 -8.21
N ASN A 172 19.99 -13.08 -7.71
CA ASN A 172 18.89 -13.77 -8.39
C ASN A 172 17.66 -12.88 -8.53
N VAL A 173 17.31 -12.12 -7.48
CA VAL A 173 16.20 -11.15 -7.54
C VAL A 173 16.46 -10.06 -8.58
N ILE A 174 17.69 -9.53 -8.64
CA ILE A 174 18.06 -8.47 -9.59
C ILE A 174 18.10 -8.97 -11.04
N LYS A 175 18.61 -10.17 -11.27
CA LYS A 175 18.82 -10.75 -12.60
C LYS A 175 17.64 -11.61 -13.08
N GLY A 176 16.72 -11.97 -12.20
CA GLY A 176 15.59 -12.84 -12.51
C GLY A 176 14.63 -12.22 -13.50
N GLY A 177 14.13 -13.01 -14.46
CA GLY A 177 13.20 -12.55 -15.49
C GLY A 177 11.91 -11.90 -14.93
N GLY A 178 11.44 -12.38 -13.77
CA GLY A 178 10.27 -11.81 -13.12
C GLY A 178 10.46 -10.38 -12.61
N SER A 179 11.66 -10.05 -12.12
CA SER A 179 11.99 -8.69 -11.66
C SER A 179 12.48 -7.78 -12.79
N ALA A 180 12.88 -8.33 -13.94
CA ALA A 180 13.35 -7.54 -15.09
C ALA A 180 12.32 -6.47 -15.49
N ARG A 181 11.03 -6.82 -15.55
CA ARG A 181 9.95 -5.86 -15.85
C ARG A 181 9.86 -4.70 -14.88
N LEU A 182 10.32 -4.88 -13.63
CA LEU A 182 10.32 -3.85 -12.60
C LEU A 182 11.56 -2.96 -12.63
N GLN A 183 12.57 -3.30 -13.42
CA GLN A 183 13.76 -2.47 -13.59
C GLN A 183 13.46 -1.23 -14.46
N PRO A 184 14.28 -0.18 -14.37
CA PRO A 184 14.15 1.00 -15.24
C PRO A 184 14.24 0.64 -16.73
N ILE A 185 13.54 1.37 -17.58
CA ILE A 185 13.57 1.19 -19.05
C ILE A 185 15.01 1.28 -19.57
N LYS A 186 15.82 2.20 -19.07
CA LYS A 186 17.25 2.35 -19.43
C LYS A 186 18.09 1.09 -19.14
N ARG A 187 17.58 0.15 -18.34
CA ARG A 187 18.19 -1.16 -18.07
C ARG A 187 17.48 -2.32 -18.77
N GLY A 188 16.64 -2.02 -19.76
CA GLY A 188 15.85 -3.02 -20.47
C GLY A 188 14.63 -3.53 -19.71
N GLY A 189 14.22 -2.85 -18.63
CA GLY A 189 13.04 -3.20 -17.86
C GLY A 189 11.77 -2.49 -18.35
N GLY A 190 10.63 -2.82 -17.73
CA GLY A 190 9.33 -2.22 -18.05
C GLY A 190 9.06 -0.90 -17.33
N GLY A 191 9.92 -0.46 -16.39
CA GLY A 191 9.75 0.81 -15.72
C GLY A 191 8.97 0.76 -14.40
N GLY A 192 9.19 -0.26 -13.59
CA GLY A 192 8.63 -0.37 -12.24
C GLY A 192 7.18 -0.86 -12.23
N THR A 193 6.46 -0.58 -11.14
CA THR A 193 5.06 -0.97 -10.99
C THR A 193 4.15 -0.27 -11.99
N TRP A 194 4.55 0.88 -12.50
CA TRP A 194 3.81 1.61 -13.53
C TRP A 194 3.61 0.80 -14.81
N ALA A 195 4.56 -0.07 -15.18
CA ALA A 195 4.42 -1.01 -16.31
C ALA A 195 3.20 -1.96 -16.20
N ALA A 196 2.60 -2.08 -15.00
CA ALA A 196 1.35 -2.82 -14.84
C ALA A 196 0.19 -2.18 -15.63
N TYR A 197 0.25 -0.87 -15.89
CA TYR A 197 -0.77 -0.17 -16.67
C TYR A 197 -0.94 -0.78 -18.07
N ASP A 198 0.17 -0.90 -18.80
CA ASP A 198 0.21 -1.43 -20.18
C ASP A 198 -0.24 -2.91 -20.21
N VAL A 199 0.25 -3.69 -19.25
CA VAL A 199 -0.08 -5.13 -19.16
C VAL A 199 -1.55 -5.34 -18.83
N LEU A 200 -2.09 -4.60 -17.87
CA LEU A 200 -3.49 -4.74 -17.43
C LEU A 200 -4.46 -4.21 -18.49
N GLN A 201 -4.08 -3.19 -19.24
CA GLN A 201 -4.87 -2.73 -20.38
C GLN A 201 -5.05 -3.84 -21.42
N ALA A 202 -3.98 -4.56 -21.75
CA ALA A 202 -4.05 -5.67 -22.70
C ALA A 202 -4.97 -6.82 -22.25
N PHE A 203 -5.24 -6.93 -20.95
CA PHE A 203 -6.17 -7.88 -20.34
C PHE A 203 -7.53 -7.27 -19.99
N HIS A 204 -7.81 -6.03 -20.38
CA HIS A 204 -9.01 -5.28 -20.00
C HIS A 204 -9.24 -5.22 -18.48
N ALA A 205 -8.18 -5.22 -17.70
CA ALA A 205 -8.21 -5.34 -16.25
C ALA A 205 -7.92 -4.01 -15.51
N VAL A 206 -7.81 -2.89 -16.25
CA VAL A 206 -7.62 -1.55 -15.66
C VAL A 206 -8.96 -1.04 -15.13
N PRO A 207 -9.10 -0.69 -13.85
CA PRO A 207 -10.29 -0.03 -13.32
C PRO A 207 -10.51 1.36 -13.94
N VAL A 208 -11.76 1.62 -14.33
CA VAL A 208 -12.21 2.89 -14.91
C VAL A 208 -13.50 3.31 -14.22
N ASN A 209 -13.64 4.57 -13.83
CA ASN A 209 -14.90 5.14 -13.35
C ASN A 209 -15.62 4.25 -12.31
N ASN A 210 -15.00 4.06 -11.16
CA ASN A 210 -15.45 3.16 -10.09
C ASN A 210 -15.51 1.68 -10.53
N PHE A 211 -14.39 1.15 -11.01
CA PHE A 211 -14.21 -0.26 -11.40
C PHE A 211 -15.15 -0.74 -12.51
N ARG A 212 -15.75 0.14 -13.31
CA ARG A 212 -16.47 -0.28 -14.50
C ARG A 212 -15.55 -1.05 -15.43
N PRO A 213 -16.08 -2.02 -16.18
CA PRO A 213 -15.29 -2.72 -17.17
C PRO A 213 -14.62 -1.74 -18.14
N GLN A 214 -13.34 -1.97 -18.40
CA GLN A 214 -12.60 -1.17 -19.36
C GLN A 214 -13.20 -1.31 -20.76
N GLY A 215 -13.51 -0.18 -21.40
CA GLY A 215 -13.83 -0.13 -22.84
C GLY A 215 -12.56 -0.26 -23.69
N ASN A 216 -12.74 -0.30 -25.03
CA ASN A 216 -11.64 -0.39 -25.97
C ASN A 216 -10.83 0.92 -26.08
N ASP A 217 -11.40 2.04 -25.65
CA ASP A 217 -10.88 3.39 -25.88
C ASP A 217 -10.27 4.02 -24.63
N LEU A 218 -9.56 3.23 -23.81
CA LEU A 218 -8.85 3.78 -22.65
C LEU A 218 -7.74 4.75 -23.11
N PRO A 219 -7.78 6.03 -22.70
CA PRO A 219 -6.75 6.98 -23.10
C PRO A 219 -5.36 6.58 -22.59
N GLU A 220 -4.38 6.52 -23.49
CA GLU A 220 -3.00 6.16 -23.17
C GLU A 220 -2.22 7.28 -22.47
N LYS A 221 -2.88 8.36 -22.07
CA LYS A 221 -2.25 9.55 -21.50
C LYS A 221 -1.49 9.31 -20.18
N LEU A 222 -1.91 8.29 -19.39
CA LEU A 222 -1.24 7.90 -18.16
C LEU A 222 -0.24 6.75 -18.36
N PHE A 223 -0.03 6.29 -19.58
CA PHE A 223 1.03 5.32 -19.87
C PHE A 223 2.39 5.98 -19.71
N ARG A 224 3.32 5.20 -19.22
CA ARG A 224 4.66 5.72 -18.96
C ARG A 224 5.30 6.33 -20.22
N THR A 225 5.18 5.68 -21.36
CA THR A 225 5.71 6.13 -22.65
C THR A 225 5.16 7.50 -23.09
N THR A 226 3.90 7.78 -22.77
CA THR A 226 3.26 9.08 -23.05
C THR A 226 3.73 10.15 -22.06
N VAL A 227 3.75 9.82 -20.77
CA VAL A 227 4.13 10.77 -19.71
C VAL A 227 5.63 11.13 -19.81
N GLU A 228 6.50 10.21 -20.22
CA GLU A 228 7.94 10.47 -20.45
C GLU A 228 8.21 11.51 -21.54
N GLN A 229 7.25 11.79 -22.42
CA GLN A 229 7.41 12.85 -23.43
C GLN A 229 7.34 14.26 -22.82
N GLN A 230 6.60 14.43 -21.74
CA GLN A 230 6.34 15.73 -21.10
C GLN A 230 7.10 15.92 -19.79
N TYR A 231 7.36 14.85 -19.05
CA TYR A 231 7.92 14.88 -17.70
C TYR A 231 9.25 14.10 -17.64
N GLU A 232 10.09 14.46 -16.67
CA GLU A 232 11.30 13.68 -16.37
C GLU A 232 11.00 12.65 -15.29
N ILE A 233 11.33 11.37 -15.53
CA ILE A 233 11.07 10.27 -14.64
C ILE A 233 12.38 9.75 -14.05
N LYS A 234 12.51 9.84 -12.72
CA LYS A 234 13.63 9.30 -11.96
C LYS A 234 13.20 8.00 -11.28
N SER A 235 13.76 6.88 -11.74
CA SER A 235 13.54 5.60 -11.07
C SER A 235 14.38 5.49 -9.80
N GLU A 236 13.79 4.95 -8.72
CA GLU A 236 14.41 4.84 -7.41
C GLU A 236 14.16 3.46 -6.78
N ALA A 237 15.10 3.01 -5.95
CA ALA A 237 14.99 1.79 -5.16
C ALA A 237 14.73 2.10 -3.68
N CYS A 238 14.11 1.15 -2.98
CA CYS A 238 14.07 1.17 -1.51
C CYS A 238 15.47 0.98 -0.93
N TYR A 239 15.64 1.30 0.35
CA TYR A 239 16.91 1.12 1.05
C TYR A 239 17.48 -0.29 0.83
N ARG A 240 18.70 -0.36 0.29
CA ARG A 240 19.43 -1.59 -0.06
C ARG A 240 18.65 -2.60 -0.92
N CYS A 241 17.66 -2.16 -1.66
CA CYS A 241 16.95 -3.00 -2.62
C CYS A 241 17.60 -2.95 -3.99
N GLY A 242 17.74 -4.12 -4.62
CA GLY A 242 18.25 -4.22 -6.00
C GLY A 242 17.21 -3.99 -7.08
N ILE A 243 15.92 -3.89 -6.72
CA ILE A 243 14.84 -3.63 -7.66
C ILE A 243 14.51 -2.14 -7.62
N THR A 244 14.67 -1.46 -8.75
CA THR A 244 14.43 -0.02 -8.90
C THR A 244 13.00 0.21 -9.41
N CYS A 245 11.99 -0.11 -8.57
CA CYS A 245 10.59 -0.18 -9.01
C CYS A 245 9.78 1.11 -8.79
N HIS A 246 10.33 2.12 -8.14
CA HIS A 246 9.66 3.39 -7.91
C HIS A 246 9.94 4.39 -9.02
N ASN A 247 8.95 5.22 -9.35
CA ASN A 247 9.06 6.24 -10.38
C ASN A 247 8.67 7.59 -9.79
N ASN A 248 9.65 8.46 -9.63
CA ASN A 248 9.45 9.85 -9.22
C ASN A 248 9.26 10.70 -10.48
N ILE A 249 8.09 11.33 -10.62
CA ILE A 249 7.80 12.26 -11.70
C ILE A 249 8.23 13.66 -11.32
N HIS A 250 8.90 14.32 -12.25
CA HIS A 250 9.40 15.68 -12.11
C HIS A 250 8.96 16.52 -13.31
N GLU A 251 8.80 17.81 -13.12
CA GLU A 251 8.78 18.76 -14.24
C GLU A 251 10.05 18.56 -15.08
N ARG A 252 9.96 18.82 -16.37
CA ARG A 252 11.12 18.83 -17.25
C ARG A 252 11.56 20.26 -17.50
N ASN A 253 12.79 20.58 -17.14
CA ASN A 253 13.40 21.87 -17.45
C ASN A 253 13.70 22.01 -18.96
N ALA A 254 13.92 23.22 -19.43
CA ALA A 254 14.21 23.50 -20.84
C ALA A 254 15.47 22.77 -21.37
N ASP A 255 16.43 22.50 -20.49
CA ASP A 255 17.66 21.72 -20.81
C ASP A 255 17.45 20.19 -20.74
N GLY A 256 16.20 19.73 -20.49
CA GLY A 256 15.85 18.32 -20.34
C GLY A 256 16.17 17.72 -18.96
N SER A 257 16.71 18.49 -18.03
CA SER A 257 16.98 18.03 -16.66
C SER A 257 15.68 17.94 -15.83
N ALA A 258 15.75 17.18 -14.70
CA ALA A 258 14.63 17.10 -13.77
C ALA A 258 14.46 18.41 -13.00
N GLY A 259 13.29 19.00 -13.09
CA GLY A 259 12.86 20.15 -12.31
C GLY A 259 12.22 19.75 -10.98
N LYS A 260 11.14 20.45 -10.60
CA LYS A 260 10.40 20.21 -9.37
C LYS A 260 9.86 18.79 -9.30
N PHE A 261 10.03 18.13 -8.16
CA PHE A 261 9.36 16.86 -7.86
C PHE A 261 7.85 17.08 -7.73
N LEU A 262 7.05 16.26 -8.40
CA LEU A 262 5.60 16.35 -8.41
C LEU A 262 4.95 15.26 -7.56
N ALA A 263 5.26 14.00 -7.84
CA ALA A 263 4.71 12.86 -7.12
C ALA A 263 5.52 11.59 -7.41
N LYS A 264 5.19 10.53 -6.68
CA LYS A 264 5.65 9.16 -6.96
C LYS A 264 4.55 8.39 -7.66
N PHE A 265 4.79 7.96 -8.90
CA PHE A 265 3.86 7.15 -9.67
C PHE A 265 4.14 5.66 -9.46
N ASP A 266 3.39 5.05 -8.55
CA ASP A 266 3.16 3.61 -8.50
C ASP A 266 1.81 3.31 -9.18
N TYR A 267 1.63 2.11 -9.71
CA TYR A 267 0.45 1.78 -10.53
C TYR A 267 -0.88 2.03 -9.80
N GLU A 268 -1.02 1.54 -8.56
CA GLU A 268 -2.30 1.60 -7.86
C GLU A 268 -2.75 3.04 -7.53
N PRO A 269 -1.93 3.91 -6.91
CA PRO A 269 -2.30 5.30 -6.72
C PRO A 269 -2.57 6.04 -8.02
N LEU A 270 -1.77 5.77 -9.07
CA LEU A 270 -1.93 6.41 -10.37
C LEU A 270 -3.27 6.06 -11.02
N ASN A 271 -3.70 4.80 -10.94
CA ASN A 271 -5.00 4.38 -11.47
C ASN A 271 -6.15 4.93 -10.62
N LEU A 272 -6.11 4.71 -9.29
CA LEU A 272 -7.25 5.01 -8.42
C LEU A 272 -7.46 6.51 -8.19
N LEU A 273 -6.41 7.33 -8.30
CA LEU A 273 -6.49 8.80 -8.28
C LEU A 273 -6.41 9.43 -9.68
N GLY A 274 -6.45 8.60 -10.71
CA GLY A 274 -6.45 8.98 -12.12
C GLY A 274 -7.64 8.37 -12.85
N THR A 275 -7.40 7.31 -13.63
CA THR A 275 -8.38 6.70 -14.55
C THR A 275 -9.66 6.26 -13.85
N ASN A 276 -9.58 5.75 -12.63
CA ASN A 276 -10.77 5.34 -11.86
C ASN A 276 -11.64 6.53 -11.40
N LEU A 277 -11.10 7.76 -11.46
CA LEU A 277 -11.84 9.02 -11.24
C LEU A 277 -12.18 9.74 -12.56
N GLY A 278 -11.90 9.13 -13.72
CA GLY A 278 -12.07 9.77 -15.04
C GLY A 278 -11.02 10.85 -15.32
N LEU A 279 -9.92 10.87 -14.58
CA LEU A 279 -8.82 11.82 -14.76
C LEU A 279 -7.70 11.15 -15.57
N HIS A 280 -7.30 11.76 -16.67
CA HIS A 280 -6.33 11.18 -17.59
C HIS A 280 -5.07 12.03 -17.77
N GLU A 281 -4.98 13.18 -17.12
CA GLU A 281 -3.79 14.05 -17.18
C GLU A 281 -2.83 13.74 -16.04
N ALA A 282 -1.55 13.53 -16.35
CA ALA A 282 -0.53 13.17 -15.37
C ALA A 282 -0.39 14.22 -14.24
N ALA A 283 -0.52 15.51 -14.57
CA ALA A 283 -0.49 16.57 -13.57
C ALA A 283 -1.63 16.48 -12.55
N GLN A 284 -2.85 16.13 -13.00
CA GLN A 284 -4.02 15.97 -12.13
C GLN A 284 -3.82 14.78 -11.18
N ALA A 285 -3.42 13.61 -11.71
CA ALA A 285 -3.11 12.45 -10.89
C ALA A 285 -1.97 12.73 -9.89
N ALA A 286 -0.91 13.42 -10.33
CA ALA A 286 0.20 13.82 -9.47
C ALA A 286 -0.24 14.72 -8.32
N ALA A 287 -1.10 15.69 -8.57
CA ALA A 287 -1.63 16.59 -7.55
C ALA A 287 -2.41 15.82 -6.47
N LEU A 288 -3.27 14.88 -6.84
CA LEU A 288 -4.04 14.08 -5.89
C LEU A 288 -3.16 13.10 -5.10
N ILE A 289 -2.18 12.46 -5.75
CA ILE A 289 -1.21 11.60 -5.07
C ILE A 289 -0.41 12.41 -4.05
N HIS A 290 0.05 13.60 -4.43
CA HIS A 290 0.80 14.50 -3.56
C HIS A 290 -0.02 14.95 -2.34
N LEU A 291 -1.33 15.22 -2.50
CA LEU A 291 -2.21 15.50 -1.37
C LEU A 291 -2.30 14.31 -0.41
N CYS A 292 -2.49 13.09 -0.94
CA CYS A 292 -2.55 11.89 -0.11
C CYS A 292 -1.23 11.68 0.66
N ASP A 293 -0.10 11.88 0.01
CA ASP A 293 1.22 11.76 0.63
C ASP A 293 1.42 12.82 1.73
N ASN A 294 1.11 14.09 1.45
CA ASN A 294 1.26 15.19 2.40
C ASN A 294 0.38 15.05 3.63
N TYR A 295 -0.87 14.67 3.44
CA TYR A 295 -1.79 14.50 4.56
C TYR A 295 -1.66 13.15 5.26
N GLY A 296 -0.89 12.21 4.69
CA GLY A 296 -0.72 10.88 5.24
C GLY A 296 -1.99 10.04 5.12
N MET A 297 -2.58 9.98 3.92
CA MET A 297 -3.77 9.18 3.61
C MET A 297 -3.42 7.91 2.85
N ASP A 298 -4.22 6.85 3.02
CA ASP A 298 -4.25 5.71 2.12
C ASP A 298 -4.83 6.14 0.76
N ALA A 299 -3.98 6.27 -0.25
CA ALA A 299 -4.37 6.68 -1.60
C ALA A 299 -5.38 5.72 -2.26
N ILE A 300 -5.32 4.42 -1.92
CA ILE A 300 -6.25 3.40 -2.42
C ILE A 300 -7.64 3.64 -1.81
N THR A 301 -7.75 3.69 -0.50
CA THR A 301 -9.02 3.97 0.19
C THR A 301 -9.61 5.30 -0.27
N THR A 302 -8.80 6.35 -0.35
CA THR A 302 -9.24 7.67 -0.79
C THR A 302 -9.78 7.62 -2.23
N GLY A 303 -9.03 7.04 -3.17
CA GLY A 303 -9.43 6.96 -4.57
C GLY A 303 -10.71 6.14 -4.79
N VAL A 304 -10.83 4.99 -4.11
CA VAL A 304 -12.05 4.15 -4.22
C VAL A 304 -13.26 4.81 -3.56
N THR A 305 -13.10 5.44 -2.40
CA THR A 305 -14.23 6.12 -1.76
C THR A 305 -14.70 7.33 -2.57
N VAL A 306 -13.77 8.12 -3.13
CA VAL A 306 -14.13 9.22 -4.03
C VAL A 306 -14.79 8.68 -5.29
N SER A 307 -14.27 7.63 -5.93
CA SER A 307 -14.89 7.06 -7.15
C SER A 307 -16.30 6.56 -6.88
N TYR A 308 -16.57 6.01 -5.69
CA TYR A 308 -17.92 5.65 -5.26
C TYR A 308 -18.84 6.86 -5.20
N VAL A 309 -18.39 7.99 -4.61
CA VAL A 309 -19.16 9.25 -4.59
C VAL A 309 -19.51 9.70 -6.00
N LEU A 310 -18.53 9.69 -6.92
CA LEU A 310 -18.77 10.08 -8.32
C LEU A 310 -19.78 9.15 -9.01
N SER A 311 -19.67 7.84 -8.75
CA SER A 311 -20.60 6.84 -9.30
C SER A 311 -22.01 7.03 -8.74
N ASN A 312 -22.15 7.30 -7.45
CA ASN A 312 -23.43 7.61 -6.83
C ASN A 312 -24.06 8.87 -7.43
N ASN A 313 -23.30 9.96 -7.60
CA ASN A 313 -23.78 11.20 -8.19
C ASN A 313 -24.24 11.02 -9.66
N GLN A 314 -23.60 10.11 -10.39
CA GLN A 314 -24.01 9.78 -11.76
C GLN A 314 -25.30 8.96 -11.78
N ARG A 315 -25.52 8.10 -10.78
CA ARG A 315 -26.73 7.26 -10.65
C ARG A 315 -27.92 8.04 -10.11
N HIS A 316 -27.67 9.01 -9.24
CA HIS A 316 -28.67 9.82 -8.54
C HIS A 316 -28.43 11.32 -8.73
N PRO A 317 -28.51 11.83 -9.98
CA PRO A 317 -28.22 13.24 -10.27
C PRO A 317 -29.19 14.22 -9.59
N GLU A 318 -30.38 13.76 -9.19
CA GLU A 318 -31.37 14.53 -8.45
C GLU A 318 -31.02 14.71 -6.96
N LYS A 319 -30.13 13.87 -6.42
CA LYS A 319 -29.71 13.90 -5.02
C LYS A 319 -28.19 13.63 -4.89
N PRO A 320 -27.35 14.50 -5.42
CA PRO A 320 -25.91 14.27 -5.41
C PRO A 320 -25.33 14.32 -4.00
N LEU A 321 -24.33 13.49 -3.74
CA LEU A 321 -23.55 13.50 -2.51
C LEU A 321 -22.53 14.63 -2.52
N LEU A 322 -22.22 15.13 -1.31
CA LEU A 322 -21.18 16.11 -1.06
C LEU A 322 -21.29 17.35 -1.98
N ASN A 323 -20.21 17.67 -2.74
CA ASN A 323 -20.18 18.83 -3.63
C ASN A 323 -20.72 18.55 -5.05
N GLY A 324 -21.33 17.37 -5.28
CA GLY A 324 -21.88 16.98 -6.59
C GLY A 324 -20.83 16.78 -7.67
N ALA A 325 -19.61 16.34 -7.32
CA ALA A 325 -18.56 16.04 -8.28
C ALA A 325 -18.95 14.88 -9.22
N HIS A 326 -18.46 14.92 -10.45
CA HIS A 326 -18.60 13.87 -11.46
C HIS A 326 -17.23 13.35 -11.91
N PHE A 327 -17.20 12.21 -12.61
CA PHE A 327 -15.98 11.71 -13.23
C PHE A 327 -15.36 12.75 -14.16
N GLY A 328 -14.06 13.01 -13.99
CA GLY A 328 -13.32 14.01 -14.75
C GLY A 328 -13.36 15.45 -14.19
N ASP A 329 -14.17 15.72 -13.17
CA ASP A 329 -14.26 17.06 -12.54
C ASP A 329 -13.10 17.25 -11.53
N PHE A 330 -11.92 17.56 -12.06
CA PHE A 330 -10.70 17.65 -11.26
C PHE A 330 -10.82 18.60 -10.07
N ASP A 331 -11.38 19.80 -10.26
CA ASP A 331 -11.41 20.82 -9.20
C ASP A 331 -12.24 20.39 -8.00
N LYS A 332 -13.41 19.81 -8.25
CA LYS A 332 -14.26 19.27 -7.19
C LYS A 332 -13.67 18.00 -6.55
N ILE A 333 -13.06 17.12 -7.34
CA ILE A 333 -12.37 15.93 -6.83
C ILE A 333 -11.18 16.34 -5.94
N HIS A 334 -10.40 17.31 -6.37
CA HIS A 334 -9.28 17.85 -5.59
C HIS A 334 -9.76 18.44 -4.25
N ASP A 335 -10.86 19.20 -4.25
CA ASP A 335 -11.49 19.70 -3.01
C ASP A 335 -11.90 18.57 -2.07
N LEU A 336 -12.56 17.53 -2.60
CA LEU A 336 -12.96 16.36 -1.81
C LEU A 336 -11.75 15.69 -1.14
N VAL A 337 -10.69 15.41 -1.88
CA VAL A 337 -9.48 14.75 -1.37
C VAL A 337 -8.79 15.64 -0.33
N LYS A 338 -8.66 16.94 -0.59
CA LYS A 338 -8.07 17.91 0.33
C LYS A 338 -8.82 17.97 1.66
N ARG A 339 -10.14 18.15 1.60
CA ARG A 339 -11.00 18.25 2.79
C ARG A 339 -11.06 16.94 3.59
N ALA A 340 -11.06 15.80 2.89
CA ALA A 340 -10.97 14.49 3.55
C ALA A 340 -9.68 14.35 4.35
N GLY A 341 -8.53 14.70 3.77
CA GLY A 341 -7.23 14.64 4.46
C GLY A 341 -7.11 15.58 5.66
N LEU A 342 -7.86 16.68 5.66
CA LEU A 342 -7.97 17.61 6.78
C LEU A 342 -9.05 17.21 7.81
N GLY A 343 -9.68 16.04 7.65
CA GLY A 343 -10.74 15.54 8.54
C GLY A 343 -12.05 16.31 8.45
N GLN A 344 -12.28 17.07 7.38
CA GLN A 344 -13.48 17.89 7.18
C GLN A 344 -14.62 17.13 6.48
N LEU A 345 -14.33 15.92 5.96
CA LEU A 345 -15.29 15.04 5.27
C LEU A 345 -15.18 13.62 5.83
N PRO A 346 -15.80 13.35 6.99
CA PRO A 346 -15.82 12.00 7.56
C PRO A 346 -16.46 10.96 6.63
N GLU A 347 -17.35 11.36 5.75
CA GLU A 347 -17.99 10.51 4.74
C GLU A 347 -16.94 9.83 3.84
N ILE A 348 -15.88 10.54 3.47
CA ILE A 348 -14.74 9.98 2.72
C ILE A 348 -13.73 9.35 3.68
N GLY A 349 -13.43 10.02 4.78
CA GLY A 349 -12.40 9.59 5.72
C GLY A 349 -12.69 8.25 6.41
N HIS A 350 -13.97 7.88 6.57
CA HIS A 350 -14.38 6.60 7.15
C HIS A 350 -14.36 5.42 6.15
N GLY A 351 -14.16 5.68 4.86
CA GLY A 351 -14.06 4.68 3.81
C GLY A 351 -15.41 4.29 3.19
N VAL A 352 -15.32 3.60 2.06
CA VAL A 352 -16.47 3.32 1.18
C VAL A 352 -17.53 2.44 1.84
N LYS A 353 -17.14 1.47 2.68
CA LYS A 353 -18.09 0.60 3.37
C LYS A 353 -19.09 1.41 4.20
N ARG A 354 -18.58 2.26 5.11
CA ARG A 354 -19.44 3.04 6.01
C ARG A 354 -20.28 4.07 5.26
N LEU A 355 -19.69 4.70 4.24
CA LEU A 355 -20.43 5.64 3.40
C LEU A 355 -21.59 4.94 2.68
N SER A 356 -21.33 3.83 2.01
CA SER A 356 -22.33 3.07 1.24
C SER A 356 -23.47 2.53 2.13
N GLU A 357 -23.13 1.98 3.31
CA GLU A 357 -24.09 1.51 4.29
C GLU A 357 -24.96 2.64 4.84
N SER A 358 -24.39 3.84 5.06
CA SER A 358 -25.13 5.00 5.58
C SER A 358 -26.20 5.53 4.63
N ILE A 359 -26.04 5.30 3.33
CA ILE A 359 -26.99 5.74 2.29
C ILE A 359 -27.80 4.59 1.70
N GLY A 360 -27.50 3.33 2.07
CA GLY A 360 -28.19 2.13 1.59
C GLY A 360 -27.82 1.65 0.17
N GLU A 361 -26.70 2.14 -0.39
CA GLU A 361 -26.27 1.87 -1.76
C GLU A 361 -24.95 1.05 -1.78
N THR A 362 -25.02 -0.24 -1.42
CA THR A 362 -23.84 -1.08 -1.15
C THR A 362 -23.31 -1.85 -2.35
N ASP A 363 -24.09 -2.04 -3.42
CA ASP A 363 -23.80 -2.98 -4.51
C ASP A 363 -22.53 -2.63 -5.30
N TYR A 364 -22.25 -1.35 -5.45
CA TYR A 364 -21.08 -0.81 -6.18
C TYR A 364 -20.02 -0.17 -5.25
N ALA A 365 -20.05 -0.55 -3.97
CA ALA A 365 -19.01 -0.19 -3.00
C ALA A 365 -17.86 -1.19 -3.05
N TYR A 366 -16.79 -0.84 -3.73
CA TYR A 366 -15.68 -1.76 -4.04
C TYR A 366 -14.75 -1.97 -2.85
N HIS A 367 -15.16 -2.81 -1.91
CA HIS A 367 -14.35 -3.23 -0.76
C HIS A 367 -14.55 -4.71 -0.43
N VAL A 368 -13.64 -5.26 0.36
CA VAL A 368 -13.81 -6.54 1.05
C VAL A 368 -13.51 -6.33 2.53
N LYS A 369 -14.45 -6.73 3.40
CA LYS A 369 -14.28 -6.59 4.87
C LYS A 369 -14.02 -5.14 5.32
N GLY A 370 -14.53 -4.15 4.61
CA GLY A 370 -14.32 -2.72 4.89
C GLY A 370 -13.01 -2.14 4.34
N LEU A 371 -12.13 -2.97 3.76
CA LEU A 371 -10.92 -2.47 3.12
C LEU A 371 -11.12 -2.42 1.60
N GLU A 372 -10.95 -1.27 1.01
CA GLU A 372 -11.18 -0.98 -0.41
C GLU A 372 -10.29 -1.85 -1.31
N LEU A 373 -10.80 -2.18 -2.50
CA LEU A 373 -10.08 -2.99 -3.48
C LEU A 373 -8.93 -2.19 -4.12
N PRO A 374 -7.78 -2.83 -4.38
CA PRO A 374 -6.69 -2.21 -5.12
C PRO A 374 -7.01 -2.09 -6.61
N ALA A 375 -6.14 -1.44 -7.37
CA ALA A 375 -6.35 -1.02 -8.77
C ALA A 375 -6.36 -2.17 -9.80
N TYR A 376 -7.15 -3.18 -9.56
CA TYR A 376 -7.34 -4.31 -10.48
C TYR A 376 -8.82 -4.62 -10.58
N GLN A 377 -9.31 -4.96 -11.78
CA GLN A 377 -10.67 -5.46 -11.90
C GLN A 377 -10.85 -6.64 -10.92
N PRO A 378 -11.90 -6.64 -10.08
CA PRO A 378 -12.08 -7.62 -9.02
C PRO A 378 -12.02 -9.07 -9.51
N GLU A 379 -12.55 -9.32 -10.69
CA GLU A 379 -12.57 -10.62 -11.36
C GLU A 379 -11.16 -11.18 -11.60
N THR A 380 -10.16 -10.32 -11.75
CA THR A 380 -8.77 -10.75 -11.96
C THR A 380 -8.07 -11.23 -10.68
N ASN A 381 -8.69 -10.99 -9.53
CA ASN A 381 -8.11 -11.33 -8.22
C ASN A 381 -9.16 -11.80 -7.22
N PRO A 382 -9.85 -12.91 -7.47
CA PRO A 382 -10.92 -13.41 -6.60
C PRO A 382 -10.42 -13.72 -5.18
N GLY A 383 -9.13 -13.96 -5.02
CA GLY A 383 -8.50 -14.13 -3.73
C GLY A 383 -8.57 -12.92 -2.78
N TYR A 384 -9.04 -11.76 -3.21
CA TYR A 384 -9.27 -10.62 -2.31
C TYR A 384 -10.25 -10.96 -1.20
N ALA A 385 -11.30 -11.69 -1.51
CA ALA A 385 -12.28 -12.13 -0.52
C ALA A 385 -11.65 -12.93 0.62
N TRP A 386 -10.62 -13.72 0.34
CA TRP A 386 -9.95 -14.62 1.30
C TRP A 386 -8.73 -14.00 2.00
N ALA A 387 -8.32 -12.79 1.64
CA ALA A 387 -7.16 -12.16 2.27
C ALA A 387 -7.45 -11.79 3.73
N ILE A 388 -6.58 -12.19 4.66
CA ILE A 388 -6.67 -11.80 6.07
C ILE A 388 -6.65 -10.28 6.19
N ALA A 389 -5.79 -9.61 5.44
CA ALA A 389 -5.69 -8.17 5.40
C ALA A 389 -6.82 -7.47 4.59
N GLY A 390 -7.88 -8.19 4.20
CA GLY A 390 -8.92 -7.62 3.32
C GLY A 390 -8.46 -7.51 1.87
N GLY A 391 -8.92 -6.53 1.11
CA GLY A 391 -8.62 -6.37 -0.32
C GLY A 391 -7.17 -6.12 -0.73
N HIS A 392 -6.19 -6.44 0.11
CA HIS A 392 -4.79 -6.03 -0.10
C HIS A 392 -3.88 -7.11 -0.68
N MET A 393 -4.14 -8.41 -0.47
CA MET A 393 -3.08 -9.41 -0.50
C MET A 393 -3.11 -10.41 -1.66
N SER A 394 -3.91 -10.26 -2.68
CA SER A 394 -3.88 -11.18 -3.82
C SER A 394 -3.64 -10.46 -5.11
N MET A 395 -2.48 -10.61 -5.66
CA MET A 395 -2.09 -9.99 -6.92
C MET A 395 -1.42 -11.03 -7.81
N GLY A 396 -1.75 -11.00 -9.09
CA GLY A 396 -1.01 -11.74 -10.10
C GLY A 396 -1.52 -13.15 -10.41
N THR A 397 -2.44 -13.68 -9.62
CA THR A 397 -3.03 -15.02 -9.85
C THR A 397 -3.71 -15.09 -11.22
N TYR A 398 -4.54 -14.10 -11.56
CA TYR A 398 -5.26 -14.06 -12.83
C TYR A 398 -4.33 -14.07 -14.04
N GLY A 399 -3.34 -13.19 -14.09
CA GLY A 399 -2.43 -13.10 -15.24
C GLY A 399 -1.67 -14.42 -15.51
N MET A 400 -1.46 -15.22 -14.49
CA MET A 400 -0.87 -16.54 -14.61
C MET A 400 -1.91 -17.55 -15.13
N LEU A 401 -3.07 -17.64 -14.50
CA LEU A 401 -4.13 -18.59 -14.88
C LEU A 401 -4.69 -18.30 -16.27
N ALA A 402 -4.90 -17.04 -16.61
CA ALA A 402 -5.34 -16.64 -17.95
C ALA A 402 -4.31 -17.01 -19.03
N ARG A 403 -3.01 -16.82 -18.74
CA ARG A 403 -1.93 -17.24 -19.66
C ARG A 403 -1.86 -18.76 -19.85
N GLU A 404 -2.22 -19.51 -18.81
CA GLU A 404 -2.26 -20.98 -18.83
C GLU A 404 -3.58 -21.53 -19.35
N GLY A 405 -4.56 -20.66 -19.67
CA GLY A 405 -5.90 -21.07 -20.12
C GLY A 405 -6.73 -21.80 -19.05
N LYS A 406 -6.40 -21.61 -17.78
CA LYS A 406 -7.05 -22.27 -16.65
C LYS A 406 -8.23 -21.43 -16.15
N THR A 407 -9.44 -21.91 -16.37
CA THR A 407 -10.69 -21.23 -15.96
C THR A 407 -11.54 -22.05 -14.99
N ASP A 408 -11.09 -23.25 -14.61
CA ASP A 408 -11.81 -24.12 -13.69
C ASP A 408 -11.60 -23.68 -12.22
N LEU A 409 -12.61 -23.92 -11.40
CA LEU A 409 -12.63 -23.55 -9.97
C LEU A 409 -11.47 -24.16 -9.19
N GLY A 410 -11.12 -25.43 -9.45
CA GLY A 410 -10.03 -26.12 -8.76
C GLY A 410 -8.69 -25.44 -8.98
N SER A 411 -8.35 -25.09 -10.22
CA SER A 411 -7.13 -24.35 -10.56
C SER A 411 -7.06 -22.98 -9.85
N TRP A 412 -8.20 -22.30 -9.74
CA TRP A 412 -8.29 -21.03 -9.04
C TRP A 412 -8.08 -21.18 -7.52
N ILE A 413 -8.73 -22.17 -6.89
CA ILE A 413 -8.58 -22.45 -5.45
C ILE A 413 -7.11 -22.76 -5.13
N ASP A 414 -6.47 -23.63 -5.91
CA ASP A 414 -5.07 -24.01 -5.70
C ASP A 414 -4.14 -22.82 -5.83
N ALA A 415 -4.33 -21.98 -6.87
CA ALA A 415 -3.52 -20.82 -7.10
C ALA A 415 -3.71 -19.76 -5.98
N ILE A 416 -4.94 -19.49 -5.57
CA ILE A 416 -5.26 -18.54 -4.49
C ILE A 416 -4.64 -19.02 -3.18
N THR A 417 -4.78 -20.30 -2.84
CA THR A 417 -4.25 -20.88 -1.60
C THR A 417 -2.72 -20.77 -1.58
N ARG A 418 -2.06 -21.14 -2.67
CA ARG A 418 -0.61 -21.02 -2.80
C ARG A 418 -0.14 -19.57 -2.67
N ASP A 419 -0.74 -18.64 -3.40
CA ASP A 419 -0.36 -17.23 -3.39
C ASP A 419 -0.56 -16.59 -2.01
N LYS A 420 -1.62 -16.94 -1.28
CA LYS A 420 -1.84 -16.48 0.10
C LYS A 420 -0.72 -16.90 1.03
N LEU A 421 -0.33 -18.18 0.97
CA LEU A 421 0.75 -18.67 1.81
C LEU A 421 2.08 -18.03 1.45
N GLN A 422 2.37 -17.81 0.17
CA GLN A 422 3.58 -17.10 -0.27
C GLN A 422 3.63 -15.68 0.32
N ILE A 423 2.54 -14.92 0.20
CA ILE A 423 2.48 -13.53 0.68
C ILE A 423 2.65 -13.48 2.20
N VAL A 424 1.90 -14.29 2.95
CA VAL A 424 2.02 -14.37 4.41
C VAL A 424 3.44 -14.76 4.82
N GLY A 425 4.08 -15.66 4.08
CA GLY A 425 5.45 -16.07 4.34
C GLY A 425 6.45 -14.93 4.20
N PHE A 426 6.36 -14.14 3.12
CA PHE A 426 7.24 -12.98 2.93
C PHE A 426 6.99 -11.88 3.96
N ASP A 427 5.73 -11.63 4.33
CA ASP A 427 5.40 -10.68 5.39
C ASP A 427 5.96 -11.14 6.76
N MET A 428 5.89 -12.44 7.07
CA MET A 428 6.45 -13.01 8.31
C MET A 428 7.97 -12.81 8.43
N ILE A 429 8.70 -12.88 7.33
CA ILE A 429 10.16 -12.69 7.32
C ILE A 429 10.59 -11.25 6.98
N GLY A 430 9.64 -10.32 6.91
CA GLY A 430 9.92 -8.89 6.75
C GLY A 430 10.36 -8.47 5.36
N LEU A 431 9.96 -9.18 4.30
CA LEU A 431 10.36 -8.91 2.93
C LEU A 431 9.21 -8.43 2.04
N CYS A 432 9.58 -7.71 0.99
CA CYS A 432 8.67 -7.30 -0.07
C CYS A 432 8.23 -8.48 -0.93
N LYS A 433 6.95 -8.49 -1.34
CA LYS A 433 6.40 -9.46 -2.30
C LYS A 433 7.24 -9.62 -3.58
N PHE A 434 7.90 -8.56 -4.05
CA PHE A 434 8.73 -8.66 -5.26
C PHE A 434 9.96 -9.55 -5.12
N PHE A 435 10.32 -9.92 -3.91
CA PHE A 435 11.30 -10.97 -3.68
C PHE A 435 10.79 -12.34 -4.16
N ASP A 436 9.49 -12.60 -4.02
CA ASP A 436 8.81 -13.82 -4.42
C ASP A 436 8.85 -14.10 -5.94
N ILE A 437 8.94 -13.08 -6.75
CA ILE A 437 8.93 -13.23 -8.22
C ILE A 437 10.02 -14.23 -8.71
N VAL A 438 11.09 -14.40 -7.93
CA VAL A 438 12.23 -15.24 -8.27
C VAL A 438 12.47 -16.34 -7.25
N ASN A 439 12.22 -16.08 -5.97
CA ASN A 439 12.57 -16.95 -4.86
C ASN A 439 11.33 -17.21 -4.00
N GLY A 440 10.57 -18.26 -4.31
CA GLY A 440 9.39 -18.63 -3.51
C GLY A 440 9.75 -18.92 -2.05
N ILE A 441 8.80 -18.63 -1.14
CA ILE A 441 8.92 -19.03 0.27
C ILE A 441 9.04 -20.56 0.35
N GLY A 442 9.84 -21.07 1.27
CA GLY A 442 10.09 -22.53 1.38
C GLY A 442 11.04 -23.08 0.32
N THR A 443 11.79 -22.23 -0.39
CA THR A 443 12.95 -22.65 -1.19
C THR A 443 14.20 -22.74 -0.31
N ASP A 444 15.19 -23.54 -0.71
CA ASP A 444 16.49 -23.64 -0.02
C ASP A 444 17.13 -22.26 0.11
N MET A 445 16.99 -21.42 -0.90
CA MET A 445 17.57 -20.09 -0.89
C MET A 445 17.04 -19.22 0.25
N VAL A 446 15.73 -19.26 0.56
CA VAL A 446 15.15 -18.50 1.67
C VAL A 446 15.62 -19.08 3.01
N VAL A 447 15.62 -20.40 3.15
CA VAL A 447 16.09 -21.10 4.35
C VAL A 447 17.56 -20.79 4.63
N ASP A 448 18.42 -20.87 3.61
CA ASP A 448 19.84 -20.54 3.71
C ASP A 448 20.07 -19.07 4.11
N CYS A 449 19.25 -18.15 3.60
CA CYS A 449 19.31 -16.74 3.99
C CYS A 449 18.93 -16.54 5.46
N LEU A 450 17.88 -17.19 5.94
CA LEU A 450 17.45 -17.12 7.35
C LEU A 450 18.52 -17.66 8.30
N ALA A 451 19.14 -18.79 7.93
CA ALA A 451 20.25 -19.37 8.69
C ALA A 451 21.46 -18.43 8.72
N ALA A 452 21.84 -17.86 7.58
CA ALA A 452 23.06 -17.05 7.45
C ALA A 452 22.91 -15.63 8.05
N GLU A 453 21.73 -15.01 7.97
CA GLU A 453 21.50 -13.64 8.45
C GLU A 453 21.07 -13.60 9.94
N HIS A 454 20.29 -14.60 10.39
CA HIS A 454 19.65 -14.61 11.70
C HIS A 454 20.01 -15.82 12.56
N GLY A 455 20.81 -16.76 12.06
CA GLY A 455 21.11 -18.03 12.76
C GLY A 455 19.89 -18.96 12.90
N LEU A 456 18.79 -18.66 12.21
CA LEU A 456 17.55 -19.46 12.27
C LEU A 456 17.68 -20.70 11.39
N LYS A 457 17.91 -21.85 12.00
CA LYS A 457 18.03 -23.14 11.32
C LYS A 457 16.65 -23.81 11.30
N VAL A 458 15.98 -23.73 10.15
CA VAL A 458 14.67 -24.37 9.91
C VAL A 458 14.73 -25.12 8.58
N THR A 459 13.91 -26.16 8.44
CA THR A 459 13.71 -26.82 7.14
C THR A 459 12.65 -26.06 6.32
N ARG A 460 12.56 -26.39 5.03
CA ARG A 460 11.48 -25.85 4.16
C ARG A 460 10.10 -26.18 4.68
N GLU A 461 9.90 -27.44 5.09
CA GLU A 461 8.64 -27.96 5.62
C GLU A 461 8.25 -27.25 6.91
N GLU A 462 9.20 -27.02 7.81
CA GLU A 462 8.96 -26.27 9.05
C GLU A 462 8.57 -24.82 8.77
N LEU A 463 9.25 -24.15 7.81
CA LEU A 463 8.90 -22.80 7.41
C LEU A 463 7.50 -22.73 6.78
N GLN A 464 7.18 -23.64 5.86
CA GLN A 464 5.85 -23.72 5.25
C GLN A 464 4.76 -24.02 6.27
N ALA A 465 5.01 -24.92 7.23
CA ALA A 465 4.09 -25.19 8.32
C ALA A 465 3.89 -23.97 9.24
N ALA A 466 4.94 -23.18 9.49
CA ALA A 466 4.84 -21.94 10.25
C ALA A 466 3.98 -20.89 9.52
N VAL A 467 4.18 -20.73 8.22
CA VAL A 467 3.39 -19.84 7.36
C VAL A 467 1.91 -20.23 7.36
N LYS A 468 1.61 -21.52 7.18
CA LYS A 468 0.24 -22.03 7.24
C LYS A 468 -0.41 -21.77 8.60
N ARG A 469 0.33 -22.00 9.70
CA ARG A 469 -0.18 -21.69 11.05
C ARG A 469 -0.47 -20.19 11.23
N ALA A 470 0.39 -19.30 10.71
CA ALA A 470 0.18 -17.85 10.78
C ALA A 470 -1.08 -17.44 10.02
N PHE A 471 -1.28 -17.97 8.80
CA PHE A 471 -2.49 -17.74 8.02
C PHE A 471 -3.75 -18.19 8.75
N LEU A 472 -3.76 -19.43 9.26
CA LEU A 472 -4.91 -19.98 10.01
C LEU A 472 -5.20 -19.18 11.29
N ARG A 473 -4.17 -18.72 12.01
CA ARG A 473 -4.35 -17.83 13.17
C ARG A 473 -5.02 -16.51 12.78
N GLY A 474 -4.65 -15.93 11.63
CA GLY A 474 -5.31 -14.74 11.11
C GLY A 474 -6.80 -14.95 10.87
N LEU A 475 -7.19 -16.07 10.24
CA LEU A 475 -8.60 -16.43 10.06
C LEU A 475 -9.32 -16.64 11.39
N VAL A 476 -8.71 -17.30 12.36
CA VAL A 476 -9.29 -17.47 13.71
C VAL A 476 -9.49 -16.13 14.40
N LEU A 477 -8.56 -15.18 14.25
CA LEU A 477 -8.73 -13.82 14.79
C LEU A 477 -9.91 -13.10 14.11
N GLU A 478 -10.08 -13.22 12.79
CA GLU A 478 -11.25 -12.69 12.09
C GLU A 478 -12.55 -13.31 12.61
N GLN A 479 -12.63 -14.64 12.73
CA GLN A 479 -13.81 -15.32 13.26
C GLN A 479 -14.17 -14.87 14.68
N ARG A 480 -13.17 -14.70 15.57
CA ARG A 480 -13.38 -14.16 16.92
C ARG A 480 -13.93 -12.75 16.93
N GLN A 481 -13.65 -11.97 15.89
CA GLN A 481 -14.22 -10.63 15.67
C GLN A 481 -15.54 -10.66 14.88
N GLY A 482 -16.16 -11.84 14.75
CA GLY A 482 -17.49 -12.01 14.17
C GLY A 482 -17.53 -12.02 12.64
N TYR A 483 -16.38 -12.18 11.97
CA TYR A 483 -16.34 -12.38 10.52
C TYR A 483 -16.88 -13.79 10.20
N GLY A 484 -17.94 -13.85 9.41
CA GLY A 484 -18.57 -15.07 8.90
C GLY A 484 -18.39 -15.18 7.38
N LYS A 485 -19.03 -16.17 6.77
CA LYS A 485 -18.96 -16.39 5.30
C LYS A 485 -19.33 -15.15 4.48
N GLN A 486 -20.30 -14.37 4.96
CA GLN A 486 -20.82 -13.16 4.29
C GLN A 486 -19.81 -12.02 4.17
N GLU A 487 -18.71 -12.04 4.92
CA GLU A 487 -17.63 -11.05 4.80
C GLU A 487 -16.60 -11.42 3.72
N TYR A 488 -16.62 -12.67 3.26
CA TYR A 488 -15.66 -13.19 2.27
C TYR A 488 -16.19 -13.12 0.84
N CYS A 489 -16.96 -12.06 0.52
CA CYS A 489 -17.56 -11.84 -0.78
C CYS A 489 -16.96 -10.62 -1.48
N LEU A 490 -16.99 -10.64 -2.82
CA LEU A 490 -16.79 -9.45 -3.64
C LEU A 490 -18.10 -8.61 -3.69
N PRO A 491 -18.04 -7.32 -4.10
CA PRO A 491 -19.23 -6.49 -4.30
C PRO A 491 -20.21 -7.11 -5.31
N ALA A 492 -21.52 -6.95 -5.09
CA ALA A 492 -22.56 -7.56 -5.92
C ALA A 492 -22.50 -7.09 -7.40
N GLU A 493 -22.09 -5.87 -7.66
CA GLU A 493 -21.94 -5.36 -9.03
C GLU A 493 -20.93 -6.14 -9.87
N VAL A 494 -19.95 -6.81 -9.26
CA VAL A 494 -18.95 -7.63 -9.96
C VAL A 494 -19.63 -8.74 -10.78
N THR A 495 -20.68 -9.37 -10.26
CA THR A 495 -21.48 -10.36 -11.03
C THR A 495 -22.56 -9.73 -11.88
N ALA A 496 -23.16 -8.62 -11.45
CA ALA A 496 -24.22 -7.93 -12.19
C ALA A 496 -23.71 -7.28 -13.48
N GLN A 497 -22.45 -6.81 -13.48
CA GLN A 497 -21.79 -6.19 -14.64
C GLN A 497 -20.42 -6.83 -14.91
N PRO A 498 -20.35 -8.14 -15.18
CA PRO A 498 -19.09 -8.82 -15.34
C PRO A 498 -18.31 -8.27 -16.54
N ASN A 499 -17.01 -8.16 -16.37
CA ASN A 499 -16.12 -7.88 -17.49
C ASN A 499 -16.16 -9.07 -18.46
N ARG A 500 -16.75 -8.90 -19.64
CA ARG A 500 -16.97 -9.97 -20.62
C ARG A 500 -15.68 -10.62 -21.13
N ASN A 501 -14.55 -9.99 -20.93
CA ASN A 501 -13.23 -10.53 -21.29
C ASN A 501 -12.62 -11.40 -20.19
N ILE A 502 -13.32 -11.55 -19.06
CA ILE A 502 -12.85 -12.30 -17.90
C ILE A 502 -13.94 -13.29 -17.48
N THR A 503 -13.67 -14.58 -17.58
CA THR A 503 -14.60 -15.63 -17.12
C THR A 503 -14.15 -16.15 -15.76
N LEU A 504 -15.00 -15.98 -14.75
CA LEU A 504 -14.75 -16.44 -13.38
C LEU A 504 -15.91 -17.25 -12.83
N PRO A 505 -15.63 -18.14 -11.86
CA PRO A 505 -16.66 -18.71 -10.98
C PRO A 505 -17.40 -17.61 -10.21
N ASP A 506 -18.64 -17.83 -9.84
CA ASP A 506 -19.38 -16.92 -8.96
C ASP A 506 -18.73 -16.89 -7.57
N LEU A 507 -18.18 -15.73 -7.22
CA LEU A 507 -17.52 -15.49 -5.94
C LEU A 507 -18.27 -14.47 -5.06
N THR A 508 -19.49 -14.11 -5.46
CA THR A 508 -20.33 -13.20 -4.67
C THR A 508 -21.14 -13.91 -3.60
N THR A 509 -21.44 -15.19 -3.82
CA THR A 509 -22.14 -16.03 -2.85
C THR A 509 -21.15 -16.74 -1.92
N PRO A 510 -21.32 -16.65 -0.59
CA PRO A 510 -20.53 -17.42 0.36
C PRO A 510 -20.89 -18.92 0.27
N GLU A 511 -19.95 -19.78 -0.07
CA GLU A 511 -20.06 -21.23 0.03
C GLU A 511 -19.43 -21.77 1.31
#